data_d893a3cd4a05e44cdf2926f8515c42fd
#
_entry.id   d893a3cd4a05e44cdf2926f8515c42fd
#
_cell.length_a   1.000
_cell.length_b   1.000
_cell.length_c   1.000
_cell.angle_alpha   90.00
_cell.angle_beta   90.00
_cell.angle_gamma   90.00
#
_symmetry.space_group_name_H-M   'P 1'
#
loop_
_entity.id
_entity.type
_entity.pdbx_description
1 polymer ?
#
loop_
_entity_poly.entity_id
_entity_poly.type
_entity_poly.pdbx_seq_one_letter_code
_entity_poly.pdbx_strand_id
1 'polypeptide(L)'
;MINLTKYETFWNELTDKAGIKSVFFLTNESDIQPRLADISSDEQPFMMVIIPSAKTSGSSQDDVADTNYGLIYVLSKEDRTGTDTFTIQKNLQPVIESVKLLMIESKEQCGIMRDLDVSSFHTDPESKMFSRATGWSLSFEFETAI
;
A
#
# COMPACT_ATOMS: atom_id res chain seq x y z
N MET A 1 3.10 -6.35 -17.22
CA MET A 1 3.26 -6.64 -15.79
C MET A 1 4.22 -5.64 -15.15
N ILE A 2 3.98 -5.28 -13.92
CA ILE A 2 4.80 -4.30 -13.20
C ILE A 2 6.25 -4.78 -13.05
N ASN A 3 7.20 -3.86 -13.16
CA ASN A 3 8.58 -4.11 -12.79
C ASN A 3 8.71 -4.01 -11.27
N LEU A 4 8.99 -5.11 -10.60
CA LEU A 4 9.01 -5.16 -9.14
C LEU A 4 10.13 -4.32 -8.53
N THR A 5 11.27 -4.18 -9.20
CA THR A 5 12.35 -3.31 -8.72
C THR A 5 11.91 -1.84 -8.69
N LYS A 6 11.23 -1.41 -9.75
CA LYS A 6 10.68 -0.04 -9.82
C LYS A 6 9.54 0.15 -8.82
N TYR A 7 8.74 -0.88 -8.59
CA TYR A 7 7.64 -0.86 -7.61
C TYR A 7 8.18 -0.70 -6.19
N GLU A 8 9.22 -1.45 -5.86
CA GLU A 8 9.91 -1.34 -4.57
C GLU A 8 10.47 0.07 -4.36
N THR A 9 11.18 0.60 -5.35
CA THR A 9 11.75 1.96 -5.29
C THR A 9 10.65 3.01 -5.09
N PHE A 10 9.56 2.89 -5.82
CA PHE A 10 8.42 3.80 -5.70
C PHE A 10 7.87 3.85 -4.27
N TRP A 11 7.62 2.69 -3.67
CA TRP A 11 7.04 2.64 -2.33
C TRP A 11 8.04 3.07 -1.25
N ASN A 12 9.32 2.75 -1.41
CA ASN A 12 10.34 3.22 -0.46
C ASN A 12 10.44 4.75 -0.46
N GLU A 13 10.40 5.38 -1.62
CA GLU A 13 10.43 6.84 -1.73
C GLU A 13 9.14 7.47 -1.18
N LEU A 14 7.98 6.89 -1.48
CA LEU A 14 6.70 7.40 -1.03
C LEU A 14 6.56 7.30 0.48
N THR A 15 6.90 6.16 1.07
CA THR A 15 6.80 5.97 2.52
C THR A 15 7.71 6.93 3.28
N ASP A 16 8.88 7.20 2.74
CA ASP A 16 9.81 8.18 3.32
C ASP A 16 9.16 9.57 3.39
N LYS A 17 8.52 9.99 2.30
CA LYS A 17 7.80 11.29 2.24
C LYS A 17 6.56 11.33 3.15
N ALA A 18 5.88 10.21 3.31
CA ALA A 18 4.65 10.13 4.10
C ALA A 18 4.90 9.97 5.62
N GLY A 19 6.15 9.83 6.03
CA GLY A 19 6.49 9.62 7.44
C GLY A 19 6.21 8.21 7.93
N ILE A 20 6.13 7.24 7.04
CA ILE A 20 5.95 5.82 7.38
C ILE A 20 7.33 5.23 7.64
N LYS A 21 7.49 4.58 8.78
CA LYS A 21 8.81 4.20 9.31
C LYS A 21 9.38 2.94 8.71
N SER A 22 8.53 2.03 8.24
CA SER A 22 9.00 0.78 7.61
C SER A 22 7.99 0.31 6.58
N VAL A 23 8.47 -0.46 5.60
CA VAL A 23 7.64 -1.02 4.53
C VAL A 23 8.01 -2.47 4.30
N PHE A 24 7.00 -3.32 4.12
CA PHE A 24 7.15 -4.75 3.87
C PHE A 24 6.46 -5.12 2.57
N PHE A 25 7.16 -5.86 1.72
CA PHE A 25 6.64 -6.34 0.43
C PHE A 25 6.28 -7.82 0.56
N LEU A 26 5.03 -8.16 0.31
CA LEU A 26 4.47 -9.48 0.62
C LEU A 26 3.65 -10.01 -0.54
N THR A 27 3.67 -11.33 -0.72
CA THR A 27 2.82 -11.99 -1.72
C THR A 27 1.36 -12.01 -1.25
N ASN A 28 1.15 -12.22 0.04
CA ASN A 28 -0.18 -12.22 0.64
C ASN A 28 -0.11 -11.75 2.09
N GLU A 29 -1.26 -11.44 2.65
CA GLU A 29 -1.39 -10.87 3.98
C GLU A 29 -0.86 -11.79 5.09
N SER A 30 -0.94 -13.09 4.91
CA SER A 30 -0.51 -14.06 5.93
C SER A 30 0.99 -14.05 6.18
N ASP A 31 1.78 -13.52 5.25
CA ASP A 31 3.24 -13.48 5.37
C ASP A 31 3.74 -12.49 6.41
N ILE A 32 2.89 -11.54 6.85
CA ILE A 32 3.29 -10.53 7.85
C ILE A 32 3.24 -11.07 9.29
N GLN A 33 2.35 -12.02 9.57
CA GLN A 33 2.09 -12.45 10.95
C GLN A 33 3.36 -12.84 11.72
N PRO A 34 4.31 -13.60 11.13
CA PRO A 34 5.54 -13.93 11.83
C PRO A 34 6.44 -12.72 12.13
N ARG A 35 6.28 -11.63 11.38
CA ARG A 35 7.12 -10.42 11.52
C ARG A 35 6.56 -9.41 12.50
N LEU A 36 5.25 -9.48 12.82
CA LEU A 36 4.61 -8.50 13.68
C LEU A 36 5.26 -8.41 15.07
N ALA A 37 5.67 -9.53 15.62
CA ALA A 37 6.31 -9.56 16.93
C ALA A 37 7.64 -8.78 16.96
N ASP A 38 8.34 -8.71 15.83
CA ASP A 38 9.66 -8.10 15.71
C ASP A 38 9.60 -6.62 15.34
N ILE A 39 8.43 -6.10 14.99
CA ILE A 39 8.27 -4.68 14.65
C ILE A 39 8.29 -3.86 15.94
N SER A 40 9.30 -2.99 16.09
CA SER A 40 9.44 -2.11 17.24
C SER A 40 8.59 -0.86 17.12
N SER A 41 8.46 -0.10 18.22
CA SER A 41 7.76 1.19 18.21
C SER A 41 8.39 2.20 17.25
N ASP A 42 9.71 2.13 17.04
CA ASP A 42 10.44 3.02 16.15
C ASP A 42 10.17 2.74 14.67
N GLU A 43 9.62 1.57 14.36
CA GLU A 43 9.28 1.15 13.01
C GLU A 43 7.81 1.38 12.66
N GLN A 44 7.06 2.07 13.54
CA GLN A 44 5.65 2.34 13.37
C GLN A 44 5.38 3.83 13.10
N PRO A 45 4.39 4.17 12.28
CA PRO A 45 3.54 3.25 11.52
C PRO A 45 4.31 2.53 10.41
N PHE A 46 3.82 1.37 10.03
CA PHE A 46 4.43 0.59 8.94
C PHE A 46 3.44 0.39 7.80
N MET A 47 3.98 0.14 6.60
CA MET A 47 3.19 -0.16 5.42
C MET A 47 3.44 -1.60 4.99
N MET A 48 2.36 -2.28 4.61
CA MET A 48 2.43 -3.56 3.92
C MET A 48 2.03 -3.34 2.47
N VAL A 49 2.90 -3.70 1.56
CA VAL A 49 2.63 -3.63 0.12
C VAL A 49 2.44 -5.05 -0.40
N ILE A 50 1.24 -5.36 -0.84
CA ILE A 50 0.95 -6.65 -1.45
C ILE A 50 1.37 -6.56 -2.91
N ILE A 51 2.13 -7.56 -3.37
CA ILE A 51 2.56 -7.62 -4.76
C ILE A 51 1.32 -7.70 -5.65
N PRO A 52 1.15 -6.77 -6.62
CA PRO A 52 -0.09 -6.70 -7.36
C PRO A 52 -0.27 -7.87 -8.32
N SER A 53 -1.52 -8.32 -8.44
CA SER A 53 -1.92 -9.20 -9.52
C SER A 53 -2.17 -8.37 -10.79
N ALA A 54 -2.06 -9.00 -11.94
CA ALA A 54 -2.25 -8.32 -13.22
C ALA A 54 -3.18 -9.12 -14.12
N LYS A 55 -4.03 -8.40 -14.85
CA LYS A 55 -4.89 -8.96 -15.88
C LYS A 55 -4.55 -8.35 -17.23
N THR A 56 -4.15 -9.18 -18.17
CA THR A 56 -3.85 -8.74 -19.53
C THR A 56 -5.15 -8.56 -20.32
N SER A 57 -5.24 -7.46 -21.05
CA SER A 57 -6.36 -7.18 -21.97
C SER A 57 -5.83 -6.57 -23.26
N GLY A 58 -6.63 -6.71 -24.31
CA GLY A 58 -6.29 -6.21 -25.65
C GLY A 58 -6.64 -7.25 -26.72
N SER A 59 -6.68 -6.80 -27.98
CA SER A 59 -7.09 -7.65 -29.10
C SER A 59 -5.93 -8.05 -30.03
N SER A 60 -4.76 -7.41 -29.87
CA SER A 60 -3.60 -7.66 -30.72
C SER A 60 -2.32 -7.29 -30.02
N GLN A 61 -1.19 -7.65 -30.60
CA GLN A 61 0.15 -7.41 -30.06
C GLN A 61 0.43 -5.91 -29.82
N ASP A 62 -0.18 -5.05 -30.61
CA ASP A 62 0.01 -3.59 -30.52
C ASP A 62 -0.98 -2.91 -29.57
N ASP A 63 -1.94 -3.64 -29.04
CA ASP A 63 -3.04 -3.13 -28.23
C ASP A 63 -3.16 -3.89 -26.90
N VAL A 64 -2.03 -4.33 -26.36
CA VAL A 64 -2.02 -5.17 -25.15
C VAL A 64 -1.48 -4.37 -23.97
N ALA A 65 -2.22 -4.39 -22.87
CA ALA A 65 -1.80 -3.78 -21.63
C ALA A 65 -2.21 -4.67 -20.44
N ASP A 66 -1.49 -4.52 -19.35
CA ASP A 66 -1.84 -5.16 -18.08
C ASP A 66 -2.51 -4.15 -17.16
N THR A 67 -3.66 -4.53 -16.61
CA THR A 67 -4.27 -3.83 -15.48
C THR A 67 -3.75 -4.49 -14.20
N ASN A 68 -3.08 -3.71 -13.37
CA ASN A 68 -2.54 -4.19 -12.10
C ASN A 68 -3.48 -3.79 -10.96
N TYR A 69 -3.72 -4.71 -10.05
CA TYR A 69 -4.55 -4.51 -8.88
C TYR A 69 -3.66 -4.41 -7.65
N GLY A 70 -3.49 -3.18 -7.15
CA GLY A 70 -2.66 -2.89 -6.00
C GLY A 70 -3.44 -2.93 -4.69
N LEU A 71 -2.76 -3.31 -3.63
CA LEU A 71 -3.30 -3.29 -2.28
C LEU A 71 -2.17 -2.94 -1.31
N ILE A 72 -2.41 -1.95 -0.48
CA ILE A 72 -1.49 -1.57 0.60
C ILE A 72 -2.25 -1.42 1.91
N TYR A 73 -1.53 -1.58 3.00
CA TYR A 73 -2.02 -1.31 4.36
C TYR A 73 -1.09 -0.34 5.04
N VAL A 74 -1.65 0.62 5.77
CA VAL A 74 -0.91 1.48 6.69
C VAL A 74 -1.42 1.16 8.08
N LEU A 75 -0.56 0.58 8.90
CA LEU A 75 -0.95 -0.03 10.16
C LEU A 75 -0.01 0.39 11.30
N SER A 76 -0.54 0.31 12.52
CA SER A 76 0.23 0.31 13.76
C SER A 76 -0.21 -0.87 14.61
N LYS A 77 0.72 -1.42 15.40
CA LYS A 77 0.38 -2.46 16.36
C LYS A 77 -0.43 -1.84 17.50
N GLU A 78 -1.43 -2.58 17.95
CA GLU A 78 -2.08 -2.26 19.22
C GLU A 78 -1.07 -2.49 20.35
N ASP A 79 -0.97 -1.52 21.26
CA ASP A 79 -0.13 -1.71 22.44
C ASP A 79 -0.88 -2.56 23.48
N ARG A 80 -0.12 -3.07 24.45
CA ARG A 80 -0.67 -3.90 25.53
C ARG A 80 -1.50 -3.09 26.53
N THR A 81 -1.48 -1.75 26.44
CA THR A 81 -2.18 -0.86 27.36
C THR A 81 -3.61 -0.58 26.93
N GLY A 82 -4.03 -1.12 25.76
CA GLY A 82 -5.41 -1.06 25.31
C GLY A 82 -5.79 0.22 24.60
N THR A 83 -4.85 0.85 23.86
CA THR A 83 -5.21 1.92 22.94
C THR A 83 -6.28 1.40 21.99
N ASP A 84 -7.45 2.06 21.94
CA ASP A 84 -8.56 1.54 21.17
C ASP A 84 -8.30 1.69 19.65
N THR A 85 -8.94 0.81 18.88
CA THR A 85 -8.75 0.74 17.44
C THR A 85 -9.14 2.06 16.76
N PHE A 86 -10.18 2.73 17.24
CA PHE A 86 -10.62 4.01 16.68
C PHE A 86 -9.54 5.09 16.84
N THR A 87 -8.85 5.14 17.97
CA THR A 87 -7.78 6.12 18.21
C THR A 87 -6.62 5.89 17.24
N ILE A 88 -6.23 4.64 17.01
CA ILE A 88 -5.19 4.31 16.02
C ILE A 88 -5.63 4.71 14.61
N GLN A 89 -6.85 4.37 14.21
CA GLN A 89 -7.38 4.73 12.91
C GLN A 89 -7.42 6.25 12.73
N LYS A 90 -7.86 6.98 13.74
CA LYS A 90 -7.89 8.43 13.72
C LYS A 90 -6.49 9.03 13.55
N ASN A 91 -5.50 8.47 14.23
CA ASN A 91 -4.12 8.95 14.15
C ASN A 91 -3.48 8.63 12.80
N LEU A 92 -3.88 7.53 12.15
CA LEU A 92 -3.35 7.12 10.85
C LEU A 92 -4.13 7.68 9.67
N GLN A 93 -5.29 8.26 9.87
CA GLN A 93 -6.07 8.84 8.79
C GLN A 93 -5.28 9.89 7.98
N PRO A 94 -4.60 10.85 8.60
CA PRO A 94 -3.79 11.80 7.84
C PRO A 94 -2.67 11.13 7.04
N VAL A 95 -2.14 10.02 7.54
CA VAL A 95 -1.07 9.27 6.87
C VAL A 95 -1.60 8.62 5.59
N ILE A 96 -2.74 7.91 5.66
CA ILE A 96 -3.30 7.27 4.46
C ILE A 96 -3.76 8.31 3.44
N GLU A 97 -4.26 9.46 3.89
CA GLU A 97 -4.61 10.55 2.98
C GLU A 97 -3.38 11.14 2.29
N SER A 98 -2.29 11.29 3.03
CA SER A 98 -1.00 11.71 2.47
C SER A 98 -0.50 10.71 1.42
N VAL A 99 -0.63 9.41 1.67
CA VAL A 99 -0.28 8.36 0.71
C VAL A 99 -1.07 8.53 -0.58
N LYS A 100 -2.38 8.71 -0.49
CA LYS A 100 -3.22 8.91 -1.67
C LYS A 100 -2.81 10.13 -2.49
N LEU A 101 -2.56 11.24 -1.82
CA LEU A 101 -2.12 12.48 -2.48
C LEU A 101 -0.77 12.32 -3.18
N LEU A 102 0.18 11.65 -2.52
CA LEU A 102 1.49 11.37 -3.11
C LEU A 102 1.40 10.44 -4.32
N MET A 103 0.48 9.48 -4.30
CA MET A 103 0.22 8.62 -5.46
C MET A 103 -0.35 9.41 -6.63
N ILE A 104 -1.32 10.28 -6.37
CA ILE A 104 -1.91 11.15 -7.39
C ILE A 104 -0.86 12.08 -8.00
N GLU A 105 -0.02 12.67 -7.16
CA GLU A 105 1.09 13.51 -7.58
C GLU A 105 2.07 12.77 -8.49
N SER A 106 2.39 11.51 -8.14
CA SER A 106 3.30 10.67 -8.90
C SER A 106 2.79 10.34 -10.30
N LYS A 107 1.48 10.39 -10.53
CA LYS A 107 0.88 10.19 -11.83
C LYS A 107 1.42 11.20 -12.87
N GLU A 108 1.69 12.42 -12.44
CA GLU A 108 2.19 13.48 -13.31
C GLU A 108 3.67 13.36 -13.64
N GLN A 109 4.39 12.48 -12.96
CA GLN A 109 5.84 12.31 -13.09
C GLN A 109 6.26 11.26 -14.12
N CYS A 110 5.34 10.75 -14.91
CA CYS A 110 5.59 9.76 -15.98
C CYS A 110 6.32 8.48 -15.50
N GLY A 111 6.17 8.13 -14.21
CA GLY A 111 6.72 6.91 -13.64
C GLY A 111 5.75 5.72 -13.75
N ILE A 112 5.91 4.74 -12.86
CA ILE A 112 5.09 3.52 -12.86
C ILE A 112 3.61 3.79 -12.61
N MET A 113 3.27 4.91 -11.98
CA MET A 113 1.89 5.31 -11.69
C MET A 113 1.31 6.29 -12.71
N ARG A 114 1.93 6.44 -13.88
CA ARG A 114 1.43 7.35 -14.92
C ARG A 114 -0.02 7.07 -15.30
N ASP A 115 -0.38 5.81 -15.40
CA ASP A 115 -1.71 5.37 -15.80
C ASP A 115 -2.53 4.87 -14.59
N LEU A 116 -2.30 5.48 -13.43
CA LEU A 116 -3.09 5.23 -12.23
C LEU A 116 -4.53 5.71 -12.44
N ASP A 117 -5.48 4.84 -12.16
CA ASP A 117 -6.90 5.19 -12.13
C ASP A 117 -7.26 5.70 -10.73
N VAL A 118 -7.29 7.03 -10.59
CA VAL A 118 -7.62 7.67 -9.30
C VAL A 118 -9.03 7.29 -8.83
N SER A 119 -9.95 7.06 -9.75
CA SER A 119 -11.32 6.67 -9.41
C SER A 119 -11.42 5.24 -8.85
N SER A 120 -10.38 4.44 -9.01
CA SER A 120 -10.33 3.08 -8.46
C SER A 120 -9.96 3.04 -6.98
N PHE A 121 -9.53 4.16 -6.40
CA PHE A 121 -9.14 4.22 -4.99
C PHE A 121 -10.29 3.80 -4.10
N HIS A 122 -10.04 2.78 -3.29
CA HIS A 122 -10.97 2.33 -2.25
C HIS A 122 -10.22 2.22 -0.93
N THR A 123 -10.67 2.97 0.06
CA THR A 123 -10.01 3.06 1.38
C THR A 123 -10.94 2.47 2.43
N ASP A 124 -10.45 1.48 3.15
CA ASP A 124 -11.21 0.82 4.22
C ASP A 124 -10.50 0.94 5.57
N PRO A 125 -11.26 1.14 6.64
CA PRO A 125 -10.70 0.97 7.98
C PRO A 125 -10.44 -0.51 8.25
N GLU A 126 -9.31 -0.80 8.85
CA GLU A 126 -8.91 -2.16 9.21
C GLU A 126 -8.65 -2.23 10.72
N SER A 127 -9.16 -3.24 11.37
CA SER A 127 -8.97 -3.42 12.80
C SER A 127 -8.56 -4.85 13.14
N LYS A 128 -7.64 -4.96 14.07
CA LYS A 128 -7.15 -6.24 14.60
C LYS A 128 -6.67 -7.20 13.51
N MET A 129 -6.07 -6.64 12.45
CA MET A 129 -5.41 -7.44 11.42
C MET A 129 -4.31 -8.27 12.06
N PHE A 130 -4.28 -9.58 11.74
CA PHE A 130 -3.29 -10.49 12.32
C PHE A 130 -3.26 -10.45 13.85
N SER A 131 -4.43 -10.24 14.47
CA SER A 131 -4.67 -10.15 15.91
C SER A 131 -4.17 -8.87 16.59
N ARG A 132 -3.32 -8.06 15.96
CA ARG A 132 -2.63 -6.97 16.65
C ARG A 132 -2.46 -5.66 15.89
N ALA A 133 -2.72 -5.63 14.59
CA ALA A 133 -2.47 -4.45 13.77
C ALA A 133 -3.77 -3.77 13.34
N THR A 134 -3.79 -2.45 13.38
CA THR A 134 -4.96 -1.63 13.08
C THR A 134 -4.55 -0.43 12.23
N GLY A 135 -5.41 0.02 11.36
CA GLY A 135 -5.20 1.18 10.52
C GLY A 135 -6.12 1.22 9.32
N TRP A 136 -5.54 1.35 8.13
CA TRP A 136 -6.26 1.55 6.88
C TRP A 136 -5.70 0.69 5.76
N SER A 137 -6.56 0.26 4.86
CA SER A 137 -6.15 -0.33 3.58
C SER A 137 -6.54 0.59 2.42
N LEU A 138 -5.78 0.49 1.34
CA LEU A 138 -6.06 1.19 0.09
C LEU A 138 -5.86 0.22 -1.06
N SER A 139 -6.92 0.00 -1.83
CA SER A 139 -6.85 -0.73 -3.09
C SER A 139 -6.92 0.26 -4.26
N PHE A 140 -6.26 -0.08 -5.36
CA PHE A 140 -6.17 0.79 -6.53
C PHE A 140 -5.82 0.00 -7.78
N GLU A 141 -6.07 0.60 -8.93
CA GLU A 141 -5.75 0.01 -10.23
C GLU A 141 -4.84 0.94 -11.03
N PHE A 142 -3.91 0.36 -11.78
CA PHE A 142 -3.06 1.10 -12.70
C PHE A 142 -2.64 0.22 -13.86
N GLU A 143 -2.46 0.83 -15.03
CA GLU A 143 -2.06 0.10 -16.23
C GLU A 143 -0.55 0.16 -16.44
N THR A 144 -0.02 -0.90 -17.01
CA THR A 144 1.37 -0.96 -17.48
C THR A 144 1.40 -1.59 -18.87
N ALA A 145 2.36 -1.18 -19.70
CA ALA A 145 2.67 -1.85 -20.95
C ALA A 145 3.22 -3.25 -20.67
N ILE A 146 3.03 -4.12 -21.60
CA ILE A 146 3.59 -5.48 -21.55
C ILE A 146 5.04 -5.51 -22.01
#